data_250b84d53bd81db51e00ccfc910e33e2
#
_entry.id   250b84d53bd81db51e00ccfc910e33e2
#
_cell.length_a   1.000
_cell.length_b   1.000
_cell.length_c   1.000
_cell.angle_alpha   90.00
_cell.angle_beta   90.00
_cell.angle_gamma   90.00
#
_symmetry.space_group_name_H-M   'P 1'
#
loop_
_entity.id
_entity.type
_entity.pdbx_description
1 polymer ?
#
loop_
_entity_poly.entity_id
_entity_poly.type
_entity_poly.pdbx_seq_one_letter_code
_entity_poly.pdbx_strand_id
1 'polypeptide(L)'
;MFNPDLNQKPINVMPKSVIFLIFLIAIVEFVLQLGQKGLIGEQASIGWRMELIQKYGFFDAIFEWMRDNNTYKFNDLVRFFTYSFIHRGFTEIIFVLVFIATFGKFIAEVYGDMAVVLIFIFSGAIGALGFGIFANGTLLVGGYPAVYGLIGAFTWVQFAIQRMKGETGFRAFHLIIFFMIIALIYNLAYSNNSNEWIAEIIGFISGFCILILVKILKAEDI
;
A
#
# COMPACT_ATOMS: atom_id res chain seq x y z
N MET A 1 -35.30 12.65 19.50
CA MET A 1 -34.98 14.06 19.31
C MET A 1 -33.51 14.15 18.99
N PHE A 2 -33.15 14.32 17.73
CA PHE A 2 -31.77 14.56 17.31
C PHE A 2 -31.39 15.96 17.78
N ASN A 3 -30.47 16.07 18.72
CA ASN A 3 -29.80 17.33 19.02
C ASN A 3 -28.45 17.33 18.28
N PRO A 4 -28.38 17.88 17.05
CA PRO A 4 -27.10 18.00 16.38
C PRO A 4 -26.29 19.01 17.20
N ASP A 5 -25.14 18.57 17.70
CA ASP A 5 -24.18 19.46 18.32
C ASP A 5 -23.67 20.42 17.21
N LEU A 6 -24.27 21.61 17.17
CA LEU A 6 -24.03 22.66 16.17
C LEU A 6 -22.59 23.18 16.24
N ASN A 7 -21.80 22.78 17.23
CA ASN A 7 -20.37 23.09 17.38
C ASN A 7 -19.46 22.05 16.75
N GLN A 8 -19.96 20.91 16.27
CA GLN A 8 -19.12 19.98 15.53
C GLN A 8 -18.73 20.59 14.19
N LYS A 9 -17.42 20.53 13.89
CA LYS A 9 -16.92 20.97 12.58
C LYS A 9 -17.63 20.17 11.50
N PRO A 10 -18.25 20.82 10.49
CA PRO A 10 -19.07 20.14 9.47
C PRO A 10 -18.26 19.21 8.56
N ILE A 11 -16.92 19.28 8.60
CA ILE A 11 -16.02 18.47 7.80
C ILE A 11 -15.03 17.80 8.75
N ASN A 12 -15.00 16.46 8.73
CA ASN A 12 -13.98 15.70 9.40
C ASN A 12 -12.66 15.84 8.62
N VAL A 13 -11.67 16.53 9.22
CA VAL A 13 -10.40 16.88 8.57
C VAL A 13 -9.60 15.61 8.27
N MET A 14 -9.05 15.55 7.07
CA MET A 14 -8.18 14.44 6.67
C MET A 14 -6.86 14.48 7.47
N PRO A 15 -6.40 13.35 8.03
CA PRO A 15 -5.13 13.26 8.77
C PRO A 15 -3.93 13.68 7.92
N LYS A 16 -2.92 14.28 8.54
CA LYS A 16 -1.75 14.81 7.84
C LYS A 16 -0.94 13.73 7.10
N SER A 17 -0.79 12.56 7.70
CA SER A 17 -0.12 11.41 7.07
C SER A 17 -0.80 10.96 5.80
N VAL A 18 -2.13 10.91 5.81
CA VAL A 18 -2.94 10.53 4.65
C VAL A 18 -2.81 11.54 3.53
N ILE A 19 -2.91 12.85 3.85
CA ILE A 19 -2.70 13.93 2.86
C ILE A 19 -1.30 13.84 2.28
N PHE A 20 -0.29 13.63 3.12
CA PHE A 20 1.12 13.53 2.69
C PHE A 20 1.33 12.36 1.72
N LEU A 21 0.84 11.15 2.03
CA LEU A 21 0.97 9.98 1.16
C LEU A 21 0.22 10.18 -0.17
N ILE A 22 -1.02 10.68 -0.11
CA ILE A 22 -1.80 10.99 -1.30
C ILE A 22 -1.08 12.02 -2.18
N PHE A 23 -0.59 13.11 -1.58
CA PHE A 23 0.12 14.15 -2.32
C PHE A 23 1.41 13.62 -2.96
N LEU A 24 2.19 12.83 -2.22
CA LEU A 24 3.45 12.27 -2.73
C LEU A 24 3.21 11.35 -3.94
N ILE A 25 2.22 10.47 -3.87
CA ILE A 25 1.87 9.56 -4.97
C ILE A 25 1.27 10.36 -6.14
N ALA A 26 0.35 11.28 -5.84
CA ALA A 26 -0.34 12.05 -6.86
C ALA A 26 0.60 12.97 -7.65
N ILE A 27 1.60 13.59 -7.00
CA ILE A 27 2.56 14.47 -7.69
C ILE A 27 3.45 13.70 -8.65
N VAL A 28 3.92 12.50 -8.25
CA VAL A 28 4.70 11.62 -9.14
C VAL A 28 3.87 11.27 -10.38
N GLU A 29 2.64 10.82 -10.20
CA GLU A 29 1.76 10.48 -11.31
C GLU A 29 1.44 11.69 -12.18
N PHE A 30 1.17 12.86 -11.58
CA PHE A 30 0.87 14.07 -12.31
C PHE A 30 2.02 14.48 -13.25
N VAL A 31 3.26 14.45 -12.75
CA VAL A 31 4.46 14.72 -13.57
C VAL A 31 4.59 13.73 -14.72
N LEU A 32 4.39 12.42 -14.44
CA LEU A 32 4.45 11.38 -15.46
C LEU A 32 3.36 11.51 -16.52
N GLN A 33 2.14 11.93 -16.14
CA GLN A 33 1.05 12.18 -17.08
C GLN A 33 1.34 13.39 -17.97
N LEU A 34 1.87 14.48 -17.41
CA LEU A 34 2.28 15.66 -18.21
C LEU A 34 3.39 15.32 -19.21
N GLY A 35 4.38 14.53 -18.78
CA GLY A 35 5.45 14.03 -19.64
C GLY A 35 4.91 13.15 -20.78
N GLN A 36 4.06 12.18 -20.44
CA GLN A 36 3.47 11.28 -21.43
C GLN A 36 2.64 11.98 -22.50
N LYS A 37 2.02 13.13 -22.15
CA LYS A 37 1.29 13.99 -23.09
C LYS A 37 2.17 14.99 -23.84
N GLY A 38 3.49 14.99 -23.60
CA GLY A 38 4.43 15.93 -24.20
C GLY A 38 4.25 17.40 -23.75
N LEU A 39 3.54 17.63 -22.63
CA LEU A 39 3.32 18.98 -22.09
C LEU A 39 4.55 19.52 -21.35
N ILE A 40 5.43 18.65 -20.90
CA ILE A 40 6.73 18.96 -20.28
C ILE A 40 7.78 18.01 -20.83
N GLY A 41 9.03 18.48 -21.00
CA GLY A 41 10.18 17.63 -21.38
C GLY A 41 10.22 17.16 -22.83
N GLU A 42 9.36 17.68 -23.69
CA GLU A 42 9.32 17.36 -25.14
C GLU A 42 9.20 15.83 -25.41
N GLN A 43 9.80 15.35 -26.52
CA GLN A 43 9.75 13.93 -26.90
C GLN A 43 10.46 13.01 -25.90
N ALA A 44 11.47 13.50 -25.17
CA ALA A 44 12.23 12.70 -24.17
C ALA A 44 11.35 12.27 -22.96
N SER A 45 10.32 13.04 -22.65
CA SER A 45 9.45 12.77 -21.49
C SER A 45 8.47 11.62 -21.69
N ILE A 46 8.22 11.20 -22.93
CA ILE A 46 7.30 10.08 -23.24
C ILE A 46 7.78 8.78 -22.60
N GLY A 47 9.10 8.59 -22.45
CA GLY A 47 9.72 7.43 -21.83
C GLY A 47 9.86 7.45 -20.30
N TRP A 48 9.64 8.58 -19.66
CA TRP A 48 9.93 8.77 -18.21
C TRP A 48 9.30 7.73 -17.29
N ARG A 49 8.08 7.31 -17.58
CA ARG A 49 7.43 6.25 -16.77
C ARG A 49 8.22 4.94 -16.81
N MET A 50 8.65 4.53 -18.00
CA MET A 50 9.43 3.30 -18.16
C MET A 50 10.79 3.42 -17.50
N GLU A 51 11.45 4.56 -17.61
CA GLU A 51 12.74 4.84 -16.96
C GLU A 51 12.60 4.77 -15.43
N LEU A 52 11.55 5.38 -14.87
CA LEU A 52 11.29 5.30 -13.43
C LEU A 52 10.99 3.88 -12.96
N ILE A 53 10.19 3.13 -13.72
CA ILE A 53 9.92 1.72 -13.44
C ILE A 53 11.22 0.92 -13.44
N GLN A 54 12.06 1.08 -14.44
CA GLN A 54 13.35 0.37 -14.52
C GLN A 54 14.30 0.74 -13.36
N LYS A 55 14.31 2.01 -12.96
CA LYS A 55 15.20 2.51 -11.93
C LYS A 55 14.75 2.20 -10.51
N TYR A 56 13.44 2.27 -10.24
CA TYR A 56 12.88 2.25 -8.89
C TYR A 56 11.83 1.14 -8.66
N GLY A 57 11.38 0.45 -9.69
CA GLY A 57 10.54 -0.74 -9.58
C GLY A 57 11.30 -1.90 -8.92
N PHE A 58 10.59 -2.79 -8.26
CA PHE A 58 11.18 -3.96 -7.63
C PHE A 58 11.16 -5.14 -8.62
N PHE A 59 12.34 -5.66 -8.92
CA PHE A 59 12.55 -6.83 -9.80
C PHE A 59 13.03 -8.00 -8.94
N ASP A 60 12.34 -9.12 -8.97
CA ASP A 60 12.77 -10.33 -8.27
C ASP A 60 14.13 -10.84 -8.74
N ALA A 61 14.43 -10.74 -10.05
CA ALA A 61 15.74 -11.11 -10.60
C ALA A 61 16.91 -10.30 -9.98
N ILE A 62 16.67 -9.00 -9.64
CA ILE A 62 17.68 -8.19 -8.94
C ILE A 62 17.83 -8.69 -7.50
N PHE A 63 16.71 -9.01 -6.84
CA PHE A 63 16.73 -9.55 -5.50
C PHE A 63 17.42 -10.91 -5.42
N GLU A 64 17.16 -11.82 -6.36
CA GLU A 64 17.85 -13.11 -6.49
C GLU A 64 19.34 -12.93 -6.68
N TRP A 65 19.73 -12.02 -7.59
CA TRP A 65 21.14 -11.72 -7.83
C TRP A 65 21.83 -11.19 -6.57
N MET A 66 21.18 -10.28 -5.80
CA MET A 66 21.71 -9.76 -4.53
C MET A 66 21.92 -10.89 -3.51
N ARG A 67 20.97 -11.80 -3.40
CA ARG A 67 21.02 -12.95 -2.50
C ARG A 67 22.12 -13.93 -2.88
N ASP A 68 22.19 -14.32 -4.15
CA ASP A 68 23.10 -15.34 -4.63
C ASP A 68 24.56 -14.86 -4.63
N ASN A 69 24.78 -13.55 -4.86
CA ASN A 69 26.12 -12.94 -4.81
C ASN A 69 26.44 -12.31 -3.45
N ASN A 70 25.55 -12.40 -2.49
CA ASN A 70 25.67 -11.79 -1.15
C ASN A 70 26.08 -10.30 -1.22
N THR A 71 25.53 -9.57 -2.20
CA THR A 71 25.90 -8.19 -2.52
C THR A 71 24.66 -7.29 -2.51
N TYR A 72 24.55 -6.43 -1.49
CA TYR A 72 23.40 -5.58 -1.25
C TYR A 72 23.75 -4.11 -1.51
N LYS A 73 23.58 -3.64 -2.74
CA LYS A 73 23.84 -2.25 -3.11
C LYS A 73 22.67 -1.36 -2.62
N PHE A 74 22.98 -0.17 -2.13
CA PHE A 74 21.97 0.78 -1.64
C PHE A 74 20.88 1.07 -2.68
N ASN A 75 21.24 1.28 -3.95
CA ASN A 75 20.27 1.54 -5.02
C ASN A 75 19.28 0.39 -5.24
N ASP A 76 19.67 -0.84 -4.98
CA ASP A 76 18.81 -2.01 -5.12
C ASP A 76 17.96 -2.22 -3.87
N LEU A 77 18.47 -1.88 -2.68
CA LEU A 77 17.70 -1.89 -1.44
C LEU A 77 16.61 -0.82 -1.41
N VAL A 78 16.83 0.35 -1.98
CA VAL A 78 15.84 1.42 -2.06
C VAL A 78 14.59 0.98 -2.84
N ARG A 79 14.70 0.03 -3.78
CA ARG A 79 13.59 -0.52 -4.57
C ARG A 79 12.50 -1.16 -3.72
N PHE A 80 12.83 -1.70 -2.53
CA PHE A 80 11.84 -2.23 -1.58
C PHE A 80 10.82 -1.21 -1.11
N PHE A 81 11.15 0.07 -1.21
CA PHE A 81 10.31 1.18 -0.74
C PHE A 81 9.75 2.00 -1.90
N THR A 82 10.54 2.24 -2.93
CA THR A 82 10.21 3.18 -4.00
C THR A 82 9.20 2.65 -5.00
N TYR A 83 9.13 1.35 -5.23
CA TYR A 83 8.19 0.73 -6.15
C TYR A 83 6.73 1.08 -5.84
N SER A 84 6.40 1.25 -4.55
CA SER A 84 5.05 1.57 -4.07
C SER A 84 4.55 2.96 -4.49
N PHE A 85 5.44 3.84 -4.94
CA PHE A 85 5.11 5.22 -5.35
C PHE A 85 5.02 5.39 -6.87
N ILE A 86 5.34 4.34 -7.65
CA ILE A 86 5.33 4.35 -9.10
C ILE A 86 4.22 3.42 -9.58
N HIS A 87 3.37 3.88 -10.50
CA HIS A 87 2.22 3.12 -10.98
C HIS A 87 2.28 2.94 -12.49
N ARG A 88 1.68 1.85 -12.99
CA ARG A 88 1.63 1.57 -14.43
C ARG A 88 0.72 2.54 -15.18
N GLY A 89 -0.30 3.06 -14.50
CA GLY A 89 -1.25 3.97 -15.12
C GLY A 89 -2.23 4.61 -14.16
N PHE A 90 -3.02 5.52 -14.72
CA PHE A 90 -3.95 6.38 -13.98
C PHE A 90 -5.04 5.60 -13.22
N THR A 91 -5.54 4.52 -13.80
CA THR A 91 -6.59 3.69 -13.16
C THR A 91 -6.08 3.05 -11.87
N GLU A 92 -4.85 2.54 -11.88
CA GLU A 92 -4.23 1.90 -10.73
C GLU A 92 -4.09 2.89 -9.57
N ILE A 93 -3.62 4.11 -9.85
CA ILE A 93 -3.40 5.12 -8.82
C ILE A 93 -4.70 5.58 -8.16
N ILE A 94 -5.81 5.70 -8.90
CA ILE A 94 -7.09 6.11 -8.31
C ILE A 94 -7.49 5.17 -7.17
N PHE A 95 -7.42 3.86 -7.39
CA PHE A 95 -7.75 2.88 -6.36
C PHE A 95 -6.81 2.96 -5.17
N VAL A 96 -5.50 3.10 -5.41
CA VAL A 96 -4.50 3.27 -4.34
C VAL A 96 -4.80 4.51 -3.51
N LEU A 97 -5.09 5.65 -4.13
CA LEU A 97 -5.42 6.89 -3.41
C LEU A 97 -6.72 6.79 -2.61
N VAL A 98 -7.76 6.17 -3.18
CA VAL A 98 -9.04 5.94 -2.48
C VAL A 98 -8.84 5.05 -1.26
N PHE A 99 -8.05 4.00 -1.39
CA PHE A 99 -7.77 3.10 -0.28
C PHE A 99 -6.93 3.77 0.82
N ILE A 100 -5.90 4.55 0.46
CA ILE A 100 -5.14 5.35 1.42
C ILE A 100 -6.07 6.35 2.14
N ALA A 101 -6.94 7.05 1.39
CA ALA A 101 -7.90 7.98 1.97
C ALA A 101 -8.86 7.31 2.94
N THR A 102 -9.34 6.10 2.64
CA THR A 102 -10.33 5.37 3.44
C THR A 102 -9.68 4.70 4.64
N PHE A 103 -8.76 3.77 4.40
CA PHE A 103 -8.16 2.95 5.46
C PHE A 103 -7.11 3.72 6.25
N GLY A 104 -6.30 4.56 5.57
CA GLY A 104 -5.32 5.41 6.22
C GLY A 104 -5.99 6.41 7.17
N LYS A 105 -7.09 7.04 6.75
CA LYS A 105 -7.86 7.93 7.62
C LYS A 105 -8.35 7.20 8.87
N PHE A 106 -8.99 6.04 8.69
CA PHE A 106 -9.49 5.26 9.82
C PHE A 106 -8.37 4.90 10.81
N ILE A 107 -7.23 4.43 10.31
CA ILE A 107 -6.09 4.06 11.16
C ILE A 107 -5.49 5.29 11.85
N ALA A 108 -5.38 6.42 11.15
CA ALA A 108 -4.86 7.66 11.75
C ALA A 108 -5.75 8.18 12.87
N GLU A 109 -7.08 8.10 12.73
CA GLU A 109 -8.04 8.51 13.75
C GLU A 109 -7.97 7.65 15.02
N VAL A 110 -7.65 6.36 14.89
CA VAL A 110 -7.60 5.43 16.03
C VAL A 110 -6.19 5.33 16.63
N TYR A 111 -5.15 5.28 15.80
CA TYR A 111 -3.76 4.99 16.21
C TYR A 111 -2.79 6.13 15.94
N GLY A 112 -3.24 7.20 15.28
CA GLY A 112 -2.44 8.38 14.95
C GLY A 112 -1.68 8.28 13.62
N ASP A 113 -1.20 9.43 13.16
CA ASP A 113 -0.55 9.61 11.85
C ASP A 113 0.67 8.69 11.63
N MET A 114 1.49 8.49 12.67
CA MET A 114 2.69 7.66 12.58
C MET A 114 2.37 6.19 12.26
N ALA A 115 1.27 5.67 12.81
CA ALA A 115 0.85 4.29 12.53
C ALA A 115 0.57 4.07 11.03
N VAL A 116 -0.08 5.03 10.36
CA VAL A 116 -0.35 4.96 8.92
C VAL A 116 0.93 4.88 8.11
N VAL A 117 1.90 5.75 8.41
CA VAL A 117 3.19 5.80 7.70
C VAL A 117 3.97 4.50 7.91
N LEU A 118 4.08 4.03 9.15
CA LEU A 118 4.78 2.78 9.47
C LEU A 118 4.13 1.58 8.76
N ILE A 119 2.81 1.46 8.83
CA ILE A 119 2.10 0.37 8.18
C ILE A 119 2.32 0.43 6.67
N PHE A 120 2.12 1.59 6.03
CA PHE A 120 2.28 1.74 4.59
C PHE A 120 3.70 1.35 4.13
N ILE A 121 4.73 1.91 4.75
CA ILE A 121 6.12 1.70 4.36
C ILE A 121 6.57 0.27 4.62
N PHE A 122 6.34 -0.25 5.83
CA PHE A 122 6.83 -1.59 6.18
C PHE A 122 6.02 -2.72 5.54
N SER A 123 4.70 -2.56 5.38
CA SER A 123 3.91 -3.57 4.65
C SER A 123 4.29 -3.62 3.18
N GLY A 124 4.57 -2.47 2.56
CA GLY A 124 5.12 -2.42 1.22
C GLY A 124 6.47 -3.15 1.12
N ALA A 125 7.42 -2.83 2.00
CA ALA A 125 8.75 -3.44 1.98
C ALA A 125 8.71 -4.96 2.26
N ILE A 126 7.90 -5.41 3.24
CA ILE A 126 7.74 -6.84 3.56
C ILE A 126 7.00 -7.56 2.42
N GLY A 127 6.01 -6.90 1.79
CA GLY A 127 5.34 -7.40 0.59
C GLY A 127 6.32 -7.62 -0.57
N ALA A 128 7.21 -6.66 -0.84
CA ALA A 128 8.26 -6.80 -1.85
C ALA A 128 9.26 -7.92 -1.52
N LEU A 129 9.63 -8.06 -0.23
CA LEU A 129 10.50 -9.16 0.20
C LEU A 129 9.84 -10.52 -0.07
N GLY A 130 8.57 -10.67 0.30
CA GLY A 130 7.84 -11.91 0.03
C GLY A 130 7.68 -12.18 -1.47
N PHE A 131 7.43 -11.15 -2.26
CA PHE A 131 7.40 -11.26 -3.71
C PHE A 131 8.73 -11.76 -4.26
N GLY A 132 9.87 -11.18 -3.85
CA GLY A 132 11.19 -11.61 -4.28
C GLY A 132 11.57 -13.04 -3.85
N ILE A 133 10.94 -13.58 -2.80
CA ILE A 133 11.16 -14.97 -2.35
C ILE A 133 10.33 -15.98 -3.13
N PHE A 134 9.08 -15.64 -3.48
CA PHE A 134 8.08 -16.58 -3.99
C PHE A 134 7.66 -16.33 -5.44
N ALA A 135 7.93 -15.15 -6.00
CA ALA A 135 7.64 -14.86 -7.40
C ALA A 135 8.81 -15.25 -8.31
N ASN A 136 8.53 -15.58 -9.57
CA ASN A 136 9.54 -16.00 -10.53
C ASN A 136 9.53 -15.06 -11.75
N GLY A 137 10.59 -14.26 -11.92
CA GLY A 137 10.90 -13.52 -13.13
C GLY A 137 9.97 -12.32 -13.42
N THR A 138 9.40 -11.70 -12.40
CA THR A 138 8.38 -10.65 -12.55
C THR A 138 8.81 -9.31 -11.94
N LEU A 139 8.05 -8.26 -12.30
CA LEU A 139 8.22 -6.89 -11.84
C LEU A 139 7.08 -6.53 -10.90
N LEU A 140 7.40 -6.02 -9.71
CA LEU A 140 6.44 -5.43 -8.78
C LEU A 140 6.50 -3.90 -8.85
N VAL A 141 5.37 -3.27 -9.14
CA VAL A 141 5.17 -1.82 -9.23
C VAL A 141 3.77 -1.47 -8.73
N GLY A 142 3.65 -0.37 -8.02
CA GLY A 142 2.37 0.11 -7.50
C GLY A 142 2.21 -0.05 -5.99
N GLY A 143 1.31 0.75 -5.43
CA GLY A 143 1.10 0.86 -3.98
C GLY A 143 0.22 -0.23 -3.37
N TYR A 144 -0.25 -1.23 -4.14
CA TYR A 144 -1.19 -2.23 -3.63
C TYR A 144 -0.67 -3.00 -2.41
N PRO A 145 0.57 -3.54 -2.35
CA PRO A 145 1.02 -4.26 -1.17
C PRO A 145 1.02 -3.41 0.10
N ALA A 146 1.39 -2.13 -0.01
CA ALA A 146 1.35 -1.17 1.08
C ALA A 146 -0.09 -0.84 1.52
N VAL A 147 -1.01 -0.68 0.55
CA VAL A 147 -2.44 -0.45 0.80
C VAL A 147 -3.11 -1.68 1.41
N TYR A 148 -2.79 -2.89 0.96
CA TYR A 148 -3.26 -4.12 1.60
C TYR A 148 -2.76 -4.22 3.05
N GLY A 149 -1.60 -3.64 3.36
CA GLY A 149 -1.17 -3.45 4.74
C GLY A 149 -2.12 -2.58 5.58
N LEU A 150 -2.61 -1.47 5.02
CA LEU A 150 -3.63 -0.64 5.69
C LEU A 150 -4.97 -1.40 5.85
N ILE A 151 -5.35 -2.22 4.86
CA ILE A 151 -6.54 -3.10 4.96
C ILE A 151 -6.33 -4.15 6.05
N GLY A 152 -5.12 -4.72 6.18
CA GLY A 152 -4.77 -5.65 7.24
C GLY A 152 -4.91 -5.04 8.63
N ALA A 153 -4.37 -3.84 8.80
CA ALA A 153 -4.50 -3.07 10.02
C ALA A 153 -5.97 -2.75 10.36
N PHE A 154 -6.76 -2.32 9.38
CA PHE A 154 -8.19 -2.11 9.53
C PHE A 154 -8.91 -3.39 9.95
N THR A 155 -8.58 -4.51 9.32
CA THR A 155 -9.14 -5.83 9.65
C THR A 155 -8.86 -6.21 11.10
N TRP A 156 -7.66 -5.96 11.59
CA TRP A 156 -7.32 -6.17 13.00
C TRP A 156 -8.22 -5.36 13.94
N VAL A 157 -8.44 -4.08 13.65
CA VAL A 157 -9.32 -3.24 14.49
C VAL A 157 -10.74 -3.79 14.51
N GLN A 158 -11.28 -4.14 13.34
CA GLN A 158 -12.62 -4.72 13.24
C GLN A 158 -12.73 -6.07 13.98
N PHE A 159 -11.70 -6.91 13.84
CA PHE A 159 -11.63 -8.18 14.57
C PHE A 159 -11.63 -7.95 16.08
N ALA A 160 -10.81 -7.03 16.58
CA ALA A 160 -10.72 -6.71 18.00
C ALA A 160 -12.06 -6.17 18.55
N ILE A 161 -12.75 -5.29 17.81
CA ILE A 161 -14.07 -4.76 18.19
C ILE A 161 -15.10 -5.89 18.27
N GLN A 162 -15.16 -6.80 17.30
CA GLN A 162 -16.10 -7.91 17.30
C GLN A 162 -15.82 -8.87 18.46
N ARG A 163 -14.53 -9.15 18.76
CA ARG A 163 -14.16 -9.99 19.90
C ARG A 163 -14.58 -9.38 21.25
N MET A 164 -14.45 -8.06 21.40
CA MET A 164 -14.93 -7.36 22.61
C MET A 164 -16.45 -7.44 22.78
N LYS A 165 -17.20 -7.57 21.67
CA LYS A 165 -18.67 -7.75 21.68
C LYS A 165 -19.09 -9.20 21.88
N GLY A 166 -18.15 -10.15 22.10
CA GLY A 166 -18.44 -11.58 22.22
C GLY A 166 -18.70 -12.31 20.90
N GLU A 167 -18.45 -11.65 19.76
CA GLU A 167 -18.59 -12.25 18.43
C GLU A 167 -17.33 -13.04 18.04
N THR A 168 -17.45 -13.90 16.99
CA THR A 168 -16.33 -14.74 16.52
C THR A 168 -15.19 -13.93 15.86
N GLY A 169 -15.47 -12.70 15.42
CA GLY A 169 -14.51 -11.85 14.71
C GLY A 169 -14.36 -12.18 13.22
N PHE A 170 -14.98 -13.24 12.72
CA PHE A 170 -14.80 -13.69 11.33
C PHE A 170 -15.28 -12.68 10.29
N ARG A 171 -16.30 -11.88 10.61
CA ARG A 171 -16.82 -10.84 9.70
C ARG A 171 -15.79 -9.77 9.35
N ALA A 172 -14.77 -9.57 10.16
CA ALA A 172 -13.69 -8.62 9.88
C ALA A 172 -12.94 -8.98 8.59
N PHE A 173 -12.87 -10.25 8.22
CA PHE A 173 -12.13 -10.74 7.06
C PHE A 173 -12.92 -10.71 5.75
N HIS A 174 -14.22 -10.39 5.77
CA HIS A 174 -15.03 -10.35 4.55
C HIS A 174 -14.48 -9.36 3.51
N LEU A 175 -13.94 -8.23 3.95
CA LEU A 175 -13.41 -7.21 3.06
C LEU A 175 -12.18 -7.72 2.28
N ILE A 176 -11.21 -8.34 2.97
CA ILE A 176 -10.03 -8.88 2.30
C ILE A 176 -10.38 -10.04 1.39
N ILE A 177 -11.30 -10.92 1.80
CA ILE A 177 -11.78 -12.03 0.96
C ILE A 177 -12.39 -11.47 -0.32
N PHE A 178 -13.21 -10.42 -0.22
CA PHE A 178 -13.81 -9.77 -1.38
C PHE A 178 -12.75 -9.21 -2.35
N PHE A 179 -11.75 -8.48 -1.84
CA PHE A 179 -10.68 -7.96 -2.67
C PHE A 179 -9.81 -9.05 -3.29
N MET A 180 -9.51 -10.13 -2.56
CA MET A 180 -8.76 -11.27 -3.10
C MET A 180 -9.51 -11.99 -4.21
N ILE A 181 -10.84 -12.11 -4.10
CA ILE A 181 -11.68 -12.67 -5.17
C ILE A 181 -11.62 -11.79 -6.42
N ILE A 182 -11.72 -10.45 -6.26
CA ILE A 182 -11.60 -9.53 -7.40
C ILE A 182 -10.21 -9.63 -8.04
N ALA A 183 -9.14 -9.66 -7.25
CA ALA A 183 -7.78 -9.81 -7.75
C ALA A 183 -7.60 -11.14 -8.51
N LEU A 184 -8.17 -12.23 -8.00
CA LEU A 184 -8.15 -13.54 -8.67
C LEU A 184 -8.89 -13.50 -10.00
N ILE A 185 -10.10 -12.94 -10.03
CA ILE A 185 -10.89 -12.81 -11.27
C ILE A 185 -10.14 -11.97 -12.30
N TYR A 186 -9.54 -10.85 -11.87
CA TYR A 186 -8.74 -10.00 -12.74
C TYR A 186 -7.53 -10.76 -13.32
N ASN A 187 -6.81 -11.50 -12.50
CA ASN A 187 -5.67 -12.31 -12.93
C ASN A 187 -6.07 -13.38 -13.94
N LEU A 188 -7.18 -14.09 -13.70
CA LEU A 188 -7.71 -15.11 -14.60
C LEU A 188 -8.19 -14.52 -15.94
N ALA A 189 -8.80 -13.33 -15.90
CA ALA A 189 -9.36 -12.68 -17.10
C ALA A 189 -8.29 -12.10 -18.02
N TYR A 190 -7.22 -11.55 -17.45
CA TYR A 190 -6.18 -10.82 -18.19
C TYR A 190 -4.85 -11.58 -18.31
N SER A 191 -4.78 -12.81 -17.80
CA SER A 191 -3.71 -13.82 -18.03
C SER A 191 -2.25 -13.30 -17.93
N ASN A 192 -2.02 -12.39 -17.01
CA ASN A 192 -0.69 -11.79 -16.90
C ASN A 192 0.15 -12.48 -15.86
N ASN A 193 0.30 -13.73 -15.72
CA ASN A 193 1.24 -14.43 -14.81
C ASN A 193 1.97 -13.53 -13.76
N SER A 194 1.34 -12.42 -13.39
CA SER A 194 1.85 -11.51 -12.38
C SER A 194 1.53 -12.10 -11.01
N ASN A 195 2.53 -12.60 -10.34
CA ASN A 195 2.41 -13.12 -8.98
C ASN A 195 2.29 -11.99 -7.92
N GLU A 196 1.80 -10.81 -8.32
CA GLU A 196 1.68 -9.63 -7.44
C GLU A 196 0.78 -9.87 -6.24
N TRP A 197 -0.23 -10.74 -6.38
CA TRP A 197 -1.09 -11.17 -5.28
C TRP A 197 -0.31 -11.72 -4.07
N ILE A 198 0.90 -12.27 -4.28
CA ILE A 198 1.80 -12.72 -3.20
C ILE A 198 2.21 -11.53 -2.34
N ALA A 199 2.65 -10.44 -2.98
CA ALA A 199 3.03 -9.21 -2.27
C ALA A 199 1.83 -8.59 -1.53
N GLU A 200 0.63 -8.65 -2.13
CA GLU A 200 -0.60 -8.12 -1.54
C GLU A 200 -1.00 -8.91 -0.28
N ILE A 201 -1.00 -10.24 -0.33
CA ILE A 201 -1.31 -11.08 0.84
C ILE A 201 -0.27 -10.85 1.95
N ILE A 202 1.01 -10.83 1.61
CA ILE A 202 2.09 -10.62 2.59
C ILE A 202 2.01 -9.21 3.16
N GLY A 203 1.70 -8.20 2.32
CA GLY A 203 1.41 -6.84 2.75
C GLY A 203 0.25 -6.77 3.74
N PHE A 204 -0.86 -7.46 3.46
CA PHE A 204 -2.01 -7.56 4.37
C PHE A 204 -1.62 -8.17 5.72
N ILE A 205 -0.95 -9.33 5.72
CA ILE A 205 -0.53 -10.01 6.96
C ILE A 205 0.41 -9.13 7.78
N SER A 206 1.38 -8.49 7.13
CA SER A 206 2.33 -7.60 7.82
C SER A 206 1.64 -6.39 8.41
N GLY A 207 0.70 -5.73 7.71
CA GLY A 207 -0.05 -4.61 8.27
C GLY A 207 -0.92 -5.00 9.46
N PHE A 208 -1.55 -6.16 9.41
CA PHE A 208 -2.28 -6.74 10.53
C PHE A 208 -1.36 -6.92 11.76
N CYS A 209 -0.17 -7.51 11.57
CA CYS A 209 0.80 -7.74 12.64
C CYS A 209 1.44 -6.43 13.16
N ILE A 210 1.79 -5.50 12.27
CA ILE A 210 2.39 -4.21 12.64
C ILE A 210 1.45 -3.44 13.56
N LEU A 211 0.14 -3.43 13.28
CA LEU A 211 -0.80 -2.72 14.14
C LEU A 211 -0.92 -3.34 15.53
N ILE A 212 -0.80 -4.67 15.65
CA ILE A 212 -0.72 -5.34 16.96
C ILE A 212 0.49 -4.83 17.75
N LEU A 213 1.65 -4.75 17.10
CA LEU A 213 2.88 -4.23 17.72
C LEU A 213 2.72 -2.77 18.15
N VAL A 214 2.18 -1.92 17.29
CA VAL A 214 1.90 -0.50 17.61
C VAL A 214 0.97 -0.38 18.82
N LYS A 215 -0.03 -1.25 18.93
CA LYS A 215 -0.95 -1.26 20.09
C LYS A 215 -0.23 -1.65 21.37
N ILE A 216 0.63 -2.67 21.34
CA ILE A 216 1.39 -3.13 22.51
C ILE A 216 2.31 -2.03 23.00
N LEU A 217 3.09 -1.41 22.11
CA LEU A 217 4.00 -0.32 22.47
C LEU A 217 3.28 0.88 23.10
N LYS A 218 2.10 1.25 22.57
CA LYS A 218 1.29 2.32 23.18
C LYS A 218 0.66 1.95 24.53
N ALA A 219 0.48 0.69 24.83
CA ALA A 219 -0.06 0.23 26.12
C ALA A 219 1.00 0.23 27.23
N GLU A 220 2.28 0.22 26.88
CA GLU A 220 3.39 0.32 27.83
C GLU A 220 3.71 1.78 28.25
N ASP A 221 3.21 2.76 27.48
CA ASP A 221 3.39 4.19 27.75
C ASP A 221 2.31 4.80 28.66
N ILE A 222 1.38 3.98 29.22
CA ILE A 222 0.30 4.36 30.15
C ILE A 222 0.46 3.65 31.48
#